data_f82ab3dfd7b2419bd73d954f76b4ecd2
#
_entry.id   f82ab3dfd7b2419bd73d954f76b4ecd2
#
_cell.length_a   1.000
_cell.length_b   1.000
_cell.length_c   1.000
_cell.angle_alpha   90.00
_cell.angle_beta   90.00
_cell.angle_gamma   90.00
#
_symmetry.space_group_name_H-M   'P 1'
#
loop_
_entity.id
_entity.type
_entity.pdbx_description
1 polymer ?
#
loop_
_entity_poly.entity_id
_entity_poly.type
_entity_poly.pdbx_seq_one_letter_code
_entity_poly.pdbx_strand_id
1 'polypeptide(L)'
;MILLDANLLIYAVNADAPLNRKAKSWLESALSGQETVGFSWNVLLAFLRLTTRPGLFRRPLPFATAFDLVGSWLDQPSATIVHPGPRHLQVLRELLRPLGAGGNLTSDAHLAALAIEHRAELCSCDTDFARFHGLKWRNPLS
;
A
#
# COMPACT_ATOMS: atom_id res chain seq x y z
N MET A 1 8.63 11.01 2.49
CA MET A 1 7.73 9.92 2.92
C MET A 1 7.30 9.11 1.72
N ILE A 2 7.31 7.81 1.87
CA ILE A 2 6.68 6.89 0.91
C ILE A 2 5.43 6.30 1.56
N LEU A 3 4.43 5.98 0.74
CA LEU A 3 3.19 5.32 1.18
C LEU A 3 3.10 3.99 0.43
N LEU A 4 2.80 2.90 1.15
CA LEU A 4 2.84 1.56 0.59
C LEU A 4 1.45 1.06 0.19
N ASP A 5 1.39 0.43 -0.99
CA ASP A 5 0.22 -0.33 -1.41
C ASP A 5 0.31 -1.78 -0.92
N ALA A 6 -0.84 -2.44 -0.83
CA ALA A 6 -0.95 -3.79 -0.31
C ALA A 6 -0.17 -4.82 -1.14
N ASN A 7 -0.07 -4.66 -2.45
CA ASN A 7 0.63 -5.63 -3.30
C ASN A 7 2.09 -5.81 -2.92
N LEU A 8 2.78 -4.74 -2.51
CA LEU A 8 4.16 -4.83 -2.06
C LEU A 8 4.30 -5.66 -0.80
N LEU A 9 3.36 -5.50 0.15
CA LEU A 9 3.34 -6.26 1.39
C LEU A 9 3.04 -7.74 1.12
N ILE A 10 2.07 -8.00 0.26
CA ILE A 10 1.65 -9.36 -0.10
C ILE A 10 2.80 -10.09 -0.79
N TYR A 11 3.45 -9.47 -1.79
CA TYR A 11 4.59 -10.10 -2.46
C TYR A 11 5.75 -10.37 -1.50
N ALA A 12 5.98 -9.45 -0.55
CA ALA A 12 7.07 -9.61 0.41
C ALA A 12 6.91 -10.85 1.31
N VAL A 13 5.67 -11.30 1.56
CA VAL A 13 5.39 -12.46 2.43
C VAL A 13 4.99 -13.72 1.67
N ASN A 14 4.65 -13.60 0.38
CA ASN A 14 4.23 -14.75 -0.41
C ASN A 14 5.45 -15.40 -1.08
N ALA A 15 5.95 -16.49 -0.50
CA ALA A 15 7.12 -17.20 -1.00
C ALA A 15 6.93 -17.75 -2.42
N ASP A 16 5.69 -17.95 -2.87
CA ASP A 16 5.38 -18.46 -4.21
C ASP A 16 5.28 -17.35 -5.26
N ALA A 17 5.27 -16.10 -4.86
CA ALA A 17 5.17 -14.99 -5.80
C ALA A 17 6.50 -14.80 -6.57
N PRO A 18 6.43 -14.57 -7.90
CA PRO A 18 7.64 -14.31 -8.69
C PRO A 18 8.48 -13.13 -8.19
N LEU A 19 7.82 -12.11 -7.63
CA LEU A 19 8.47 -10.91 -7.12
C LEU A 19 8.79 -10.98 -5.63
N ASN A 20 8.61 -12.14 -4.99
CA ASN A 20 8.79 -12.28 -3.55
C ASN A 20 10.16 -11.77 -3.06
N ARG A 21 11.24 -12.25 -3.68
CA ARG A 21 12.59 -11.88 -3.23
C ARG A 21 12.85 -10.39 -3.35
N LYS A 22 12.46 -9.79 -4.48
CA LYS A 22 12.61 -8.34 -4.71
C LYS A 22 11.79 -7.54 -3.71
N ALA A 23 10.53 -7.92 -3.52
CA ALA A 23 9.62 -7.20 -2.61
C ALA A 23 10.10 -7.28 -1.17
N LYS A 24 10.51 -8.47 -0.73
CA LYS A 24 11.01 -8.68 0.63
C LYS A 24 12.27 -7.85 0.89
N SER A 25 13.23 -7.90 -0.03
CA SER A 25 14.47 -7.13 0.08
C SER A 25 14.19 -5.62 0.08
N TRP A 26 13.33 -5.17 -0.82
CA TRP A 26 12.96 -3.76 -0.88
C TRP A 26 12.26 -3.27 0.40
N LEU A 27 11.30 -4.06 0.91
CA LEU A 27 10.57 -3.69 2.12
C LEU A 27 11.50 -3.61 3.33
N GLU A 28 12.39 -4.59 3.49
CA GLU A 28 13.36 -4.59 4.57
C GLU A 28 14.27 -3.37 4.51
N SER A 29 14.75 -3.01 3.31
CA SER A 29 15.57 -1.82 3.10
C SER A 29 14.80 -0.53 3.40
N ALA A 30 13.55 -0.43 2.95
CA ALA A 30 12.72 0.74 3.20
C ALA A 30 12.48 0.95 4.69
N LEU A 31 12.11 -0.13 5.41
CA LEU A 31 11.79 -0.04 6.83
C LEU A 31 13.02 0.20 7.71
N SER A 32 14.20 -0.25 7.30
CA SER A 32 15.44 0.00 8.03
C SER A 32 16.12 1.30 7.63
N GLY A 33 15.59 2.01 6.64
CA GLY A 33 16.12 3.30 6.18
C GLY A 33 15.67 4.47 7.04
N GLN A 34 16.00 5.68 6.58
CA GLN A 34 15.69 6.92 7.31
C GLN A 34 14.44 7.60 6.79
N GLU A 35 13.99 7.26 5.60
CA GLU A 35 12.75 7.82 5.05
C GLU A 35 11.53 7.27 5.78
N THR A 36 10.57 8.14 6.07
CA THR A 36 9.32 7.72 6.70
C THR A 36 8.51 6.84 5.76
N VAL A 37 8.09 5.68 6.27
CA VAL A 37 7.27 4.71 5.55
C VAL A 37 5.85 4.78 6.10
N GLY A 38 4.92 5.26 5.27
CA GLY A 38 3.52 5.41 5.62
C GLY A 38 2.71 4.16 5.33
N PHE A 39 1.85 3.80 6.26
CA PHE A 39 0.86 2.74 6.12
C PHE A 39 -0.53 3.33 6.29
N SER A 40 -1.48 2.89 5.47
CA SER A 40 -2.88 3.25 5.65
C SER A 40 -3.67 2.05 6.11
N TRP A 41 -4.75 2.29 6.86
CA TRP A 41 -5.56 1.18 7.37
C TRP A 41 -6.26 0.40 6.26
N ASN A 42 -6.67 1.02 5.16
CA ASN A 42 -7.27 0.28 4.05
C ASN A 42 -6.27 -0.73 3.45
N VAL A 43 -4.99 -0.37 3.38
CA VAL A 43 -3.94 -1.28 2.90
C VAL A 43 -3.67 -2.40 3.91
N LEU A 44 -3.56 -2.07 5.19
CA LEU A 44 -3.34 -3.08 6.24
C LEU A 44 -4.51 -4.05 6.33
N LEU A 45 -5.74 -3.55 6.24
CA LEU A 45 -6.94 -4.40 6.25
C LEU A 45 -7.00 -5.29 5.01
N ALA A 46 -6.64 -4.76 3.84
CA ALA A 46 -6.56 -5.56 2.61
C ALA A 46 -5.52 -6.67 2.75
N PHE A 47 -4.35 -6.36 3.30
CA PHE A 47 -3.31 -7.35 3.57
C PHE A 47 -3.84 -8.47 4.47
N LEU A 48 -4.40 -8.11 5.62
CA LEU A 48 -4.92 -9.08 6.58
C LEU A 48 -6.02 -9.96 5.95
N ARG A 49 -6.95 -9.34 5.21
CA ARG A 49 -8.06 -10.07 4.58
C ARG A 49 -7.58 -11.01 3.49
N LEU A 50 -6.71 -10.53 2.59
CA LEU A 50 -6.29 -11.31 1.42
C LEU A 50 -5.33 -12.43 1.78
N THR A 51 -4.48 -12.26 2.79
CA THR A 51 -3.49 -13.27 3.17
C THR A 51 -4.05 -14.36 4.07
N THR A 52 -5.16 -14.10 4.77
CA THR A 52 -5.76 -15.06 5.71
C THR A 52 -6.94 -15.84 5.14
N ARG A 53 -7.37 -15.54 3.91
CA ARG A 53 -8.46 -16.27 3.23
C ARG A 53 -7.91 -17.14 2.10
N PRO A 54 -8.65 -18.19 1.68
CA PRO A 54 -8.28 -18.99 0.50
C PRO A 54 -8.26 -18.15 -0.79
N GLY A 55 -7.40 -18.52 -1.72
CA GLY A 55 -7.40 -18.00 -3.08
C GLY A 55 -6.09 -17.37 -3.53
N LEU A 56 -5.50 -16.47 -2.75
CA LEU A 56 -4.28 -15.77 -3.13
C LEU A 56 -3.02 -16.60 -2.85
N PHE A 57 -2.97 -17.22 -1.67
CA PHE A 57 -1.86 -18.08 -1.27
C PHE A 57 -2.25 -19.55 -1.42
N ARG A 58 -1.28 -20.41 -1.70
CA ARG A 58 -1.50 -21.86 -1.63
C ARG A 58 -2.07 -22.27 -0.29
N ARG A 59 -1.51 -21.71 0.77
CA ARG A 59 -1.99 -21.87 2.14
C ARG A 59 -2.18 -20.48 2.72
N PRO A 60 -3.39 -20.13 3.13
CA PRO A 60 -3.61 -18.87 3.84
C PRO A 60 -2.70 -18.78 5.06
N LEU A 61 -2.26 -17.56 5.38
CA LEU A 61 -1.49 -17.35 6.59
C LEU A 61 -2.37 -17.62 7.82
N PRO A 62 -1.80 -18.25 8.86
CA PRO A 62 -2.50 -18.28 10.15
C PRO A 62 -2.78 -16.86 10.64
N PHE A 63 -3.90 -16.68 11.34
CA PHE A 63 -4.31 -15.39 11.88
C PHE A 63 -3.17 -14.70 12.63
N ALA A 64 -2.57 -15.42 13.61
CA ALA A 64 -1.51 -14.86 14.43
C ALA A 64 -0.30 -14.42 13.60
N THR A 65 0.08 -15.19 12.58
CA THR A 65 1.22 -14.87 11.72
C THR A 65 0.97 -13.56 10.96
N ALA A 66 -0.22 -13.40 10.39
CA ALA A 66 -0.54 -12.17 9.63
C ALA A 66 -0.50 -10.93 10.54
N PHE A 67 -1.08 -11.02 11.73
CA PHE A 67 -1.06 -9.91 12.69
C PHE A 67 0.34 -9.61 13.21
N ASP A 68 1.15 -10.64 13.47
CA ASP A 68 2.53 -10.45 13.92
C ASP A 68 3.37 -9.75 12.85
N LEU A 69 3.16 -10.07 11.57
CA LEU A 69 3.82 -9.38 10.47
C LEU A 69 3.48 -7.89 10.46
N VAL A 70 2.20 -7.56 10.52
CA VAL A 70 1.76 -6.16 10.55
C VAL A 70 2.37 -5.44 11.76
N GLY A 71 2.31 -6.06 12.93
CA GLY A 71 2.90 -5.51 14.15
C GLY A 71 4.39 -5.24 13.99
N SER A 72 5.13 -6.17 13.40
CA SER A 72 6.57 -6.02 13.19
C SER A 72 6.91 -4.83 12.27
N TRP A 73 6.10 -4.60 11.23
CA TRP A 73 6.30 -3.44 10.36
C TRP A 73 6.01 -2.14 11.08
N LEU A 74 4.89 -2.08 11.81
CA LEU A 74 4.50 -0.86 12.53
C LEU A 74 5.42 -0.53 13.70
N ASP A 75 6.13 -1.52 14.23
CA ASP A 75 7.11 -1.31 15.32
C ASP A 75 8.43 -0.70 14.83
N GLN A 76 8.67 -0.66 13.53
CA GLN A 76 9.89 -0.06 13.00
C GLN A 76 9.89 1.46 13.21
N PRO A 77 11.05 2.06 13.59
CA PRO A 77 11.11 3.50 13.84
C PRO A 77 10.70 4.37 12.64
N SER A 78 10.91 3.86 11.41
CA SER A 78 10.55 4.58 10.17
C SER A 78 9.05 4.53 9.87
N ALA A 79 8.30 3.61 10.48
CA ALA A 79 6.90 3.38 10.16
C ALA A 79 5.98 4.39 10.83
N THR A 80 4.96 4.82 10.10
CA THR A 80 3.87 5.64 10.63
C THR A 80 2.56 5.25 9.97
N ILE A 81 1.44 5.47 10.65
CA ILE A 81 0.12 5.32 10.06
C ILE A 81 -0.33 6.68 9.56
N VAL A 82 -0.81 6.76 8.33
CA VAL A 82 -1.34 7.98 7.74
C VAL A 82 -2.87 7.93 7.71
N HIS A 83 -3.49 9.07 7.98
CA HIS A 83 -4.93 9.21 8.05
C HIS A 83 -5.42 10.27 7.06
N PRO A 84 -6.68 10.17 6.58
CA PRO A 84 -7.27 11.23 5.77
C PRO A 84 -7.31 12.55 6.53
N GLY A 85 -6.98 13.63 5.82
CA GLY A 85 -7.07 14.98 6.35
C GLY A 85 -8.38 15.67 5.99
N PRO A 86 -8.54 16.95 6.38
CA PRO A 86 -9.79 17.70 6.13
C PRO A 86 -10.13 17.87 4.65
N ARG A 87 -9.14 17.79 3.77
CA ARG A 87 -9.32 17.97 2.33
C ARG A 87 -9.53 16.67 1.57
N HIS A 88 -9.62 15.54 2.28
CA HIS A 88 -9.62 14.22 1.65
C HIS A 88 -10.76 14.05 0.64
N LEU A 89 -11.98 14.41 1.03
CA LEU A 89 -13.14 14.31 0.13
C LEU A 89 -12.96 15.13 -1.14
N GLN A 90 -12.44 16.34 -1.01
CA GLN A 90 -12.17 17.21 -2.17
C GLN A 90 -11.12 16.62 -3.09
N VAL A 91 -10.01 16.16 -2.54
CA VAL A 91 -8.92 15.54 -3.32
C VAL A 91 -9.42 14.29 -4.02
N LEU A 92 -10.16 13.45 -3.30
CA LEU A 92 -10.75 12.23 -3.86
C LEU A 92 -11.68 12.54 -5.05
N ARG A 93 -12.53 13.54 -4.90
CA ARG A 93 -13.43 13.98 -5.98
C ARG A 93 -12.64 14.44 -7.21
N GLU A 94 -11.61 15.24 -6.99
CA GLU A 94 -10.77 15.76 -8.09
C GLU A 94 -10.06 14.64 -8.84
N LEU A 95 -9.59 13.60 -8.14
CA LEU A 95 -8.94 12.46 -8.76
C LEU A 95 -9.90 11.62 -9.61
N LEU A 96 -11.14 11.45 -9.16
CA LEU A 96 -12.12 10.60 -9.84
C LEU A 96 -12.90 11.34 -10.94
N ARG A 97 -13.03 12.65 -10.84
CA ARG A 97 -13.82 13.44 -11.80
C ARG A 97 -13.40 13.22 -13.26
N PRO A 98 -12.10 13.31 -13.62
CA PRO A 98 -11.69 13.11 -15.01
C PRO A 98 -11.94 11.70 -15.52
N LEU A 99 -12.05 10.72 -14.61
CA LEU A 99 -12.29 9.32 -14.95
C LEU A 99 -13.77 8.99 -15.09
N GLY A 100 -14.66 9.92 -14.71
CA GLY A 100 -16.10 9.83 -14.90
C GLY A 100 -16.82 8.86 -13.98
N ALA A 101 -16.10 8.07 -13.19
CA ALA A 101 -16.70 7.10 -12.28
C ALA A 101 -15.69 6.68 -11.21
N GLY A 102 -16.19 6.30 -10.04
CA GLY A 102 -15.37 5.69 -9.00
C GLY A 102 -15.20 4.20 -9.23
N GLY A 103 -16.24 3.42 -9.02
CA GLY A 103 -16.22 1.98 -9.21
C GLY A 103 -15.01 1.31 -8.57
N ASN A 104 -14.34 0.47 -9.32
CA ASN A 104 -13.15 -0.25 -8.87
C ASN A 104 -11.94 0.66 -8.59
N LEU A 105 -11.95 1.89 -9.09
CA LEU A 105 -10.87 2.85 -8.86
C LEU A 105 -11.04 3.64 -7.55
N THR A 106 -12.17 3.49 -6.86
CA THR A 106 -12.45 4.26 -5.64
C THR A 106 -11.43 4.00 -4.54
N SER A 107 -11.08 2.74 -4.28
CA SER A 107 -10.08 2.38 -3.27
C SER A 107 -8.68 2.87 -3.66
N ASP A 108 -8.33 2.77 -4.93
CA ASP A 108 -7.05 3.27 -5.42
C ASP A 108 -6.99 4.79 -5.33
N ALA A 109 -8.08 5.47 -5.65
CA ALA A 109 -8.17 6.92 -5.51
C ALA A 109 -8.04 7.37 -4.05
N HIS A 110 -8.59 6.59 -3.11
CA HIS A 110 -8.40 6.86 -1.68
C HIS A 110 -6.92 6.84 -1.30
N LEU A 111 -6.21 5.81 -1.73
CA LEU A 111 -4.77 5.69 -1.45
C LEU A 111 -3.98 6.80 -2.13
N ALA A 112 -4.31 7.13 -3.38
CA ALA A 112 -3.70 8.24 -4.09
C ALA A 112 -3.94 9.58 -3.39
N ALA A 113 -5.16 9.80 -2.90
CA ALA A 113 -5.52 11.02 -2.15
C ALA A 113 -4.72 11.13 -0.85
N LEU A 114 -4.54 10.03 -0.12
CA LEU A 114 -3.67 10.02 1.07
C LEU A 114 -2.25 10.43 0.71
N ALA A 115 -1.69 9.87 -0.36
CA ALA A 115 -0.34 10.22 -0.79
C ALA A 115 -0.22 11.72 -1.12
N ILE A 116 -1.19 12.27 -1.83
CA ILE A 116 -1.22 13.69 -2.18
C ILE A 116 -1.31 14.56 -0.93
N GLU A 117 -2.24 14.23 -0.02
CA GLU A 117 -2.43 15.01 1.21
C GLU A 117 -1.17 15.03 2.08
N HIS A 118 -0.46 13.92 2.16
CA HIS A 118 0.75 13.78 2.97
C HIS A 118 2.04 14.11 2.23
N ARG A 119 1.93 14.53 0.96
CA ARG A 119 3.08 14.81 0.09
C ARG A 119 4.03 13.62 0.02
N ALA A 120 3.47 12.43 -0.01
CA ALA A 120 4.20 11.18 -0.08
C ALA A 120 4.27 10.68 -1.52
N GLU A 121 5.29 9.89 -1.81
CA GLU A 121 5.36 9.11 -3.03
C GLU A 121 4.69 7.77 -2.79
N LEU A 122 3.71 7.42 -3.63
CA LEU A 122 3.05 6.13 -3.56
C LEU A 122 3.92 5.07 -4.21
N CYS A 123 4.17 3.99 -3.48
CA CYS A 123 4.87 2.81 -3.99
C CYS A 123 3.87 1.68 -4.22
N SER A 124 3.75 1.24 -5.47
CA SER A 124 2.82 0.19 -5.88
C SER A 124 3.27 -0.46 -7.19
N CYS A 125 2.98 -1.74 -7.35
CA CYS A 125 3.17 -2.45 -8.61
C CYS A 125 2.00 -2.26 -9.58
N ASP A 126 0.91 -1.60 -9.17
CA ASP A 126 -0.28 -1.43 -9.98
C ASP A 126 -0.14 -0.20 -10.88
N THR A 127 -0.12 -0.44 -12.20
CA THR A 127 0.00 0.63 -13.20
C THR A 127 -1.24 1.53 -13.29
N ASP A 128 -2.37 1.13 -12.71
CA ASP A 128 -3.58 1.96 -12.71
C ASP A 128 -3.36 3.30 -11.97
N PHE A 129 -2.38 3.38 -11.08
CA PHE A 129 -2.06 4.63 -10.40
C PHE A 129 -1.53 5.72 -11.34
N ALA A 130 -1.03 5.35 -12.52
CA ALA A 130 -0.63 6.33 -13.53
C ALA A 130 -1.79 7.19 -14.04
N ARG A 131 -3.04 6.75 -13.84
CA ARG A 131 -4.24 7.50 -14.25
C ARG A 131 -4.53 8.72 -13.38
N PHE A 132 -3.97 8.79 -12.17
CA PHE A 132 -4.29 9.85 -11.22
C PHE A 132 -3.38 11.06 -11.42
N HIS A 133 -3.98 12.15 -11.85
CA HIS A 133 -3.25 13.39 -12.10
C HIS A 133 -2.73 13.98 -10.78
N GLY A 134 -1.46 14.41 -10.77
CA GLY A 134 -0.85 15.02 -9.60
C GLY A 134 -0.28 14.04 -8.58
N LEU A 135 -0.45 12.75 -8.80
CA LEU A 135 0.11 11.72 -7.92
C LEU A 135 1.57 11.45 -8.28
N LYS A 136 2.43 11.45 -7.27
CA LYS A 136 3.77 10.86 -7.41
C LYS A 136 3.67 9.39 -7.12
N TRP A 137 3.92 8.58 -8.13
CA TRP A 137 3.86 7.12 -8.03
C TRP A 137 5.08 6.50 -8.68
N ARG A 138 5.58 5.43 -8.08
CA ARG A 138 6.56 4.56 -8.70
C ARG A 138 6.32 3.11 -8.34
N ASN A 139 6.81 2.22 -9.22
CA ASN A 139 6.90 0.80 -8.93
C ASN A 139 8.34 0.50 -8.47
N PRO A 140 8.54 0.22 -7.18
CA PRO A 140 9.90 0.02 -6.66
C PRO A 140 10.52 -1.31 -7.07
N LEU A 141 9.74 -2.20 -7.68
CA LEU A 141 10.20 -3.53 -8.09
C LEU A 141 10.48 -3.63 -9.59
N SER A 142 10.23 -2.57 -10.34
CA SER A 142 10.52 -2.58 -11.77
C SER A 142 11.98 -2.24 -12.07
#